data_7f41953938792d9f61980f5074eb334e
#
_entry.id   7f41953938792d9f61980f5074eb334e
#
_cell.length_a   1.000
_cell.length_b   1.000
_cell.length_c   1.000
_cell.angle_alpha   90.00
_cell.angle_beta   90.00
_cell.angle_gamma   90.00
#
_symmetry.space_group_name_H-M   'P 1'
#
loop_
_entity.id
_entity.type
_entity.pdbx_description
1 polymer ?
#
loop_
_entity_poly.entity_id
_entity_poly.type
_entity_poly.pdbx_seq_one_letter_code
_entity_poly.pdbx_strand_id
1 'polypeptide(L)'
;MKKKKNNICLEQYLNNVFRLLDDKMAKGNKLISDFYELRVRQLMDKRLWDLPLIKYNEDIHHVLSILGGRNHIWVVKDIENKELVGVITEHDVLSVLAPKNFPSYVFGMPDISSIKHGTARTAEDVMRQKVIICKTDDKIIDALQKMMKYELRRLPVVVDKKLVGELTLHQLIRKYYAATQYHPMVEDEEG
;
A
#
# COMPACT_ATOMS: atom_id res chain seq x y z
N MET A 1 -17.82 -6.33 19.44
CA MET A 1 -17.12 -5.53 20.45
C MET A 1 -15.60 -5.68 20.46
N LYS A 2 -14.98 -6.82 20.09
CA LYS A 2 -13.51 -7.01 20.09
C LYS A 2 -12.74 -6.18 19.05
N LYS A 3 -13.30 -5.91 17.85
CA LYS A 3 -12.63 -5.10 16.79
C LYS A 3 -12.44 -3.61 17.14
N LYS A 4 -13.33 -3.01 17.96
CA LYS A 4 -13.17 -1.61 18.39
C LYS A 4 -12.03 -1.43 19.41
N LYS A 5 -11.78 -2.43 20.27
CA LYS A 5 -10.68 -2.36 21.26
C LYS A 5 -9.30 -2.45 20.60
N ASN A 6 -9.15 -3.26 19.53
CA ASN A 6 -7.87 -3.39 18.83
C ASN A 6 -7.49 -2.11 18.06
N ASN A 7 -8.46 -1.38 17.49
CA ASN A 7 -8.18 -0.11 16.79
C ASN A 7 -7.74 1.00 17.76
N ILE A 8 -8.34 1.09 18.96
CA ILE A 8 -7.96 2.09 19.96
C ILE A 8 -6.54 1.80 20.49
N CYS A 9 -6.21 0.55 20.70
CA CYS A 9 -4.87 0.13 21.14
C CYS A 9 -3.81 0.42 20.05
N LEU A 10 -4.14 0.21 18.77
CA LEU A 10 -3.26 0.50 17.64
C LEU A 10 -3.06 2.02 17.47
N GLU A 11 -4.12 2.82 17.60
CA GLU A 11 -4.01 4.28 17.54
C GLU A 11 -3.20 4.85 18.71
N GLN A 12 -3.39 4.34 19.92
CA GLN A 12 -2.59 4.72 21.09
C GLN A 12 -1.12 4.30 20.93
N TYR A 13 -0.87 3.10 20.42
CA TYR A 13 0.47 2.62 20.11
C TYR A 13 1.15 3.49 19.06
N LEU A 14 0.45 3.81 17.96
CA LEU A 14 0.94 4.69 16.92
C LEU A 14 1.25 6.09 17.44
N ASN A 15 0.35 6.68 18.23
CA ASN A 15 0.58 7.98 18.86
C ASN A 15 1.76 7.98 19.84
N ASN A 16 1.96 6.90 20.60
CA ASN A 16 3.13 6.76 21.47
C ASN A 16 4.43 6.57 20.67
N VAL A 17 4.42 5.79 19.60
CA VAL A 17 5.57 5.62 18.69
C VAL A 17 5.93 6.95 18.03
N PHE A 18 4.95 7.72 17.56
CA PHE A 18 5.19 9.05 16.98
C PHE A 18 5.76 10.03 18.01
N ARG A 19 5.22 10.03 19.24
CA ARG A 19 5.74 10.87 20.33
C ARG A 19 7.18 10.51 20.72
N LEU A 20 7.52 9.22 20.73
CA LEU A 20 8.90 8.76 20.95
C LEU A 20 9.84 9.11 19.79
N LEU A 21 9.32 9.11 18.56
CA LEU A 21 10.06 9.56 17.38
C LEU A 21 10.30 11.07 17.44
N ASP A 22 9.29 11.86 17.83
CA ASP A 22 9.42 13.30 18.01
C ASP A 22 10.46 13.65 19.09
N ASP A 23 10.48 12.93 20.22
CA ASP A 23 11.47 13.13 21.29
C ASP A 23 12.89 12.74 20.85
N LYS A 24 13.06 11.66 20.06
CA LYS A 24 14.36 11.28 19.47
C LYS A 24 14.79 12.21 18.34
N MET A 25 13.86 12.73 17.56
CA MET A 25 14.12 13.66 16.46
C MET A 25 14.58 15.01 17.01
N ALA A 26 14.06 15.45 18.16
CA ALA A 26 14.51 16.65 18.85
C ALA A 26 15.98 16.57 19.34
N LYS A 27 16.51 15.37 19.48
CA LYS A 27 17.87 15.12 20.04
C LYS A 27 18.98 14.87 19.01
N GLY A 28 18.80 15.19 17.72
CA GLY A 28 20.01 15.31 16.92
C GLY A 28 20.14 14.56 15.61
N ASN A 29 19.08 14.11 14.95
CA ASN A 29 19.28 13.45 13.65
C ASN A 29 18.54 14.18 12.50
N LYS A 30 19.09 15.31 12.06
CA LYS A 30 18.55 16.16 10.99
C LYS A 30 18.23 15.37 9.72
N LEU A 31 19.09 14.41 9.32
CA LEU A 31 18.88 13.63 8.11
C LEU A 31 17.65 12.68 8.20
N ILE A 32 17.40 12.14 9.38
CA ILE A 32 16.22 11.30 9.62
C ILE A 32 14.96 12.17 9.69
N SER A 33 15.05 13.34 10.33
CA SER A 33 13.97 14.33 10.31
C SER A 33 13.63 14.76 8.89
N ASP A 34 14.64 15.07 8.08
CA ASP A 34 14.48 15.48 6.70
C ASP A 34 13.84 14.36 5.84
N PHE A 35 14.12 13.08 6.13
CA PHE A 35 13.48 11.97 5.46
C PHE A 35 11.94 11.99 5.62
N TYR A 36 11.43 12.26 6.82
CA TYR A 36 9.99 12.29 7.08
C TYR A 36 9.30 13.50 6.45
N GLU A 37 10.04 14.58 6.23
CA GLU A 37 9.55 15.80 5.57
C GLU A 37 9.56 15.71 4.04
N LEU A 38 10.21 14.70 3.46
CA LEU A 38 10.18 14.46 2.01
C LEU A 38 8.74 14.31 1.53
N ARG A 39 8.51 14.74 0.29
CA ARG A 39 7.23 14.57 -0.39
C ARG A 39 7.21 13.25 -1.17
N VAL A 40 6.03 12.65 -1.28
CA VAL A 40 5.80 11.42 -2.03
C VAL A 40 6.38 11.51 -3.45
N ARG A 41 6.21 12.65 -4.15
CA ARG A 41 6.76 12.90 -5.51
C ARG A 41 8.28 12.73 -5.63
N GLN A 42 9.01 12.83 -4.52
CA GLN A 42 10.48 12.71 -4.51
C GLN A 42 10.95 11.26 -4.44
N LEU A 43 10.10 10.34 -3.98
CA LEU A 43 10.45 8.94 -3.77
C LEU A 43 9.61 7.95 -4.60
N MET A 44 8.42 8.35 -5.07
CA MET A 44 7.54 7.47 -5.84
C MET A 44 8.17 7.01 -7.14
N ASP A 45 7.82 5.83 -7.59
CA ASP A 45 8.11 5.36 -8.94
C ASP A 45 7.13 6.01 -9.93
N LYS A 46 7.68 6.69 -10.91
CA LYS A 46 6.93 7.39 -11.97
C LYS A 46 6.87 6.60 -13.27
N ARG A 47 7.45 5.40 -13.31
CA ARG A 47 7.48 4.54 -14.50
C ARG A 47 6.14 3.84 -14.69
N LEU A 48 5.14 4.61 -15.12
CA LEU A 48 3.78 4.11 -15.33
C LEU A 48 3.71 2.93 -16.33
N TRP A 49 4.68 2.83 -17.24
CA TRP A 49 4.78 1.74 -18.20
C TRP A 49 5.19 0.40 -17.57
N ASP A 50 5.81 0.41 -16.40
CA ASP A 50 6.19 -0.80 -15.64
C ASP A 50 5.15 -1.17 -14.57
N LEU A 51 4.18 -0.31 -14.30
CA LEU A 51 3.13 -0.63 -13.32
C LEU A 51 2.16 -1.65 -13.90
N PRO A 52 1.77 -2.67 -13.10
CA PRO A 52 0.75 -3.63 -13.50
C PRO A 52 -0.62 -2.94 -13.51
N LEU A 53 -1.07 -2.57 -14.71
CA LEU A 53 -2.36 -1.92 -14.95
C LEU A 53 -3.30 -2.83 -15.73
N ILE A 54 -4.58 -2.79 -15.38
CA ILE A 54 -5.63 -3.48 -16.12
C ILE A 54 -6.90 -2.62 -16.15
N LYS A 55 -7.72 -2.75 -17.21
CA LYS A 55 -9.05 -2.15 -17.22
C LYS A 55 -10.00 -2.94 -16.32
N TYR A 56 -10.98 -2.26 -15.73
CA TYR A 56 -11.96 -2.88 -14.84
C TYR A 56 -12.78 -3.99 -15.51
N ASN A 57 -13.02 -3.91 -16.82
CA ASN A 57 -13.81 -4.86 -17.60
C ASN A 57 -12.96 -5.93 -18.33
N GLU A 58 -11.68 -6.02 -18.05
CA GLU A 58 -10.81 -7.07 -18.62
C GLU A 58 -11.14 -8.44 -18.04
N ASP A 59 -10.86 -9.45 -18.87
CA ASP A 59 -11.12 -10.86 -18.53
C ASP A 59 -10.30 -11.35 -17.34
N ILE A 60 -10.90 -12.21 -16.52
CA ILE A 60 -10.26 -12.77 -15.33
C ILE A 60 -8.98 -13.56 -15.63
N HIS A 61 -8.89 -14.22 -16.79
CA HIS A 61 -7.66 -14.93 -17.19
C HIS A 61 -6.50 -13.96 -17.41
N HIS A 62 -6.76 -12.73 -17.89
CA HIS A 62 -5.75 -11.70 -18.00
C HIS A 62 -5.30 -11.23 -16.61
N VAL A 63 -6.22 -11.06 -15.65
CA VAL A 63 -5.89 -10.78 -14.24
C VAL A 63 -4.94 -11.85 -13.68
N LEU A 64 -5.30 -13.14 -13.85
CA LEU A 64 -4.48 -14.23 -13.36
C LEU A 64 -3.10 -14.31 -14.04
N SER A 65 -3.02 -14.01 -15.33
CA SER A 65 -1.76 -13.94 -16.08
C SER A 65 -0.82 -12.87 -15.52
N ILE A 66 -1.33 -11.67 -15.21
CA ILE A 66 -0.52 -10.60 -14.60
C ILE A 66 -0.08 -11.00 -13.19
N LEU A 67 -0.99 -11.55 -12.36
CA LEU A 67 -0.67 -11.96 -10.99
C LEU A 67 0.29 -13.15 -10.92
N GLY A 68 0.44 -13.91 -12.00
CA GLY A 68 1.49 -14.95 -12.11
C GLY A 68 2.93 -14.40 -12.05
N GLY A 69 3.12 -13.12 -12.34
CA GLY A 69 4.42 -12.43 -12.28
C GLY A 69 4.45 -11.18 -11.41
N ARG A 70 3.32 -10.75 -10.90
CA ARG A 70 3.15 -9.54 -10.07
C ARG A 70 2.25 -9.86 -8.87
N ASN A 71 2.47 -9.25 -7.73
CA ASN A 71 1.69 -9.48 -6.51
C ASN A 71 0.49 -8.53 -6.32
N HIS A 72 0.23 -7.67 -7.29
CA HIS A 72 -0.91 -6.74 -7.32
C HIS A 72 -1.13 -6.22 -8.73
N ILE A 73 -2.30 -5.61 -8.94
CA ILE A 73 -2.68 -4.92 -10.19
C ILE A 73 -3.49 -3.68 -9.80
N TRP A 74 -3.14 -2.53 -10.37
CA TRP A 74 -3.98 -1.34 -10.28
C TRP A 74 -5.06 -1.40 -11.36
N VAL A 75 -6.32 -1.34 -10.95
CA VAL A 75 -7.46 -1.36 -11.87
C VAL A 75 -7.84 0.06 -12.22
N VAL A 76 -7.88 0.34 -13.51
CA VAL A 76 -8.20 1.66 -14.06
C VAL A 76 -9.44 1.60 -14.94
N LYS A 77 -10.11 2.74 -15.09
CA LYS A 77 -11.27 2.86 -15.96
C LYS A 77 -10.85 2.69 -17.43
N ASP A 78 -9.77 3.34 -17.81
CA ASP A 78 -9.13 3.22 -19.11
C ASP A 78 -7.60 3.37 -18.98
N ILE A 79 -6.85 2.80 -19.93
CA ILE A 79 -5.38 2.80 -19.89
C ILE A 79 -4.78 4.17 -20.26
N GLU A 80 -5.48 4.98 -21.03
CA GLU A 80 -4.98 6.29 -21.47
C GLU A 80 -5.05 7.30 -20.33
N ASN A 81 -6.23 7.46 -19.73
CA ASN A 81 -6.44 8.42 -18.64
C ASN A 81 -5.99 7.89 -17.28
N LYS A 82 -5.89 6.55 -17.11
CA LYS A 82 -5.45 5.88 -15.87
C LYS A 82 -6.26 6.31 -14.63
N GLU A 83 -7.58 6.57 -14.81
CA GLU A 83 -8.46 6.83 -13.68
C GLU A 83 -8.53 5.57 -12.80
N LEU A 84 -8.00 5.67 -11.57
CA LEU A 84 -7.90 4.56 -10.64
C LEU A 84 -9.28 4.24 -10.06
N VAL A 85 -9.74 2.99 -10.26
CA VAL A 85 -11.05 2.53 -9.77
C VAL A 85 -10.94 1.35 -8.80
N GLY A 86 -9.80 0.66 -8.74
CA GLY A 86 -9.63 -0.47 -7.85
C GLY A 86 -8.20 -0.98 -7.74
N VAL A 87 -8.04 -2.01 -6.93
CA VAL A 87 -6.81 -2.79 -6.80
C VAL A 87 -7.16 -4.26 -6.69
N ILE A 88 -6.34 -5.12 -7.29
CA ILE A 88 -6.42 -6.58 -7.15
C ILE A 88 -5.08 -7.05 -6.60
N THR A 89 -5.13 -7.95 -5.62
CA THR A 89 -3.95 -8.62 -5.05
C THR A 89 -4.09 -10.14 -5.19
N GLU A 90 -3.02 -10.88 -4.95
CA GLU A 90 -3.04 -12.33 -4.92
C GLU A 90 -4.13 -12.89 -4.00
N HIS A 91 -4.41 -12.21 -2.88
CA HIS A 91 -5.45 -12.63 -1.95
C HIS A 91 -6.87 -12.51 -2.54
N ASP A 92 -7.12 -11.51 -3.40
CA ASP A 92 -8.46 -11.25 -3.94
C ASP A 92 -8.89 -12.31 -4.96
N VAL A 93 -7.93 -13.01 -5.59
CA VAL A 93 -8.23 -14.09 -6.54
C VAL A 93 -8.34 -15.47 -5.91
N LEU A 94 -8.15 -15.61 -4.60
CA LEU A 94 -8.34 -16.91 -3.91
C LEU A 94 -9.75 -17.47 -4.13
N SER A 95 -10.76 -16.60 -4.20
CA SER A 95 -12.14 -17.00 -4.49
C SER A 95 -12.32 -17.56 -5.90
N VAL A 96 -11.49 -17.15 -6.86
CA VAL A 96 -11.48 -17.68 -8.24
C VAL A 96 -10.82 -19.05 -8.28
N LEU A 97 -9.75 -19.25 -7.51
CA LEU A 97 -8.98 -20.49 -7.46
C LEU A 97 -9.64 -21.56 -6.59
N ALA A 98 -10.49 -21.16 -5.65
CA ALA A 98 -11.12 -22.08 -4.72
C ALA A 98 -12.15 -22.97 -5.43
N PRO A 99 -12.22 -24.28 -5.10
CA PRO A 99 -13.26 -25.17 -5.58
C PRO A 99 -14.66 -24.66 -5.19
N LYS A 100 -15.64 -24.83 -6.07
CA LYS A 100 -17.04 -24.37 -5.86
C LYS A 100 -17.68 -24.86 -4.55
N ASN A 101 -17.23 -25.99 -4.03
CA ASN A 101 -17.76 -26.62 -2.81
C ASN A 101 -16.88 -26.36 -1.57
N PHE A 102 -15.98 -25.38 -1.62
CA PHE A 102 -15.12 -25.07 -0.48
C PHE A 102 -15.95 -24.41 0.62
N PRO A 103 -15.91 -24.92 1.87
CA PRO A 103 -16.71 -24.37 2.95
C PRO A 103 -16.29 -22.93 3.25
N SER A 104 -17.26 -22.03 3.33
CA SER A 104 -17.05 -20.59 3.51
C SER A 104 -16.30 -20.20 4.78
N TYR A 105 -16.37 -21.01 5.85
CA TYR A 105 -15.66 -20.75 7.11
C TYR A 105 -14.13 -20.87 7.02
N VAL A 106 -13.60 -21.54 5.96
CA VAL A 106 -12.15 -21.72 5.79
C VAL A 106 -11.43 -20.41 5.49
N PHE A 107 -12.11 -19.43 4.93
CA PHE A 107 -11.50 -18.13 4.58
C PHE A 107 -11.51 -17.09 5.71
N GLY A 108 -12.11 -17.41 6.87
CA GLY A 108 -12.18 -16.49 8.02
C GLY A 108 -12.90 -15.16 7.72
N MET A 109 -13.63 -15.08 6.60
CA MET A 109 -14.32 -13.88 6.16
C MET A 109 -15.78 -13.91 6.60
N PRO A 110 -16.28 -12.86 7.29
CA PRO A 110 -17.64 -12.84 7.81
C PRO A 110 -18.73 -12.61 6.74
N ASP A 111 -18.35 -12.29 5.50
CA ASP A 111 -19.32 -11.96 4.45
C ASP A 111 -18.94 -12.55 3.09
N ILE A 112 -19.19 -13.85 2.96
CA ILE A 112 -18.90 -14.63 1.74
C ILE A 112 -20.05 -14.58 0.75
N SER A 113 -21.18 -13.98 1.10
CA SER A 113 -22.32 -13.81 0.20
C SER A 113 -21.98 -12.94 -1.03
N SER A 114 -20.91 -12.12 -0.95
CA SER A 114 -20.40 -11.34 -2.07
C SER A 114 -19.31 -12.03 -2.90
N ILE A 115 -18.77 -13.18 -2.45
CA ILE A 115 -17.78 -13.92 -3.21
C ILE A 115 -18.50 -14.80 -4.22
N LYS A 116 -18.52 -14.35 -5.45
CA LYS A 116 -19.03 -15.13 -6.60
C LYS A 116 -18.05 -16.28 -6.92
N HIS A 117 -18.06 -17.34 -6.10
CA HIS A 117 -17.20 -18.50 -6.29
C HIS A 117 -17.30 -19.04 -7.74
N GLY A 118 -16.20 -18.95 -8.48
CA GLY A 118 -16.11 -19.49 -9.85
C GLY A 118 -17.01 -18.81 -10.88
N THR A 119 -17.58 -17.63 -10.56
CA THR A 119 -18.41 -16.83 -11.48
C THR A 119 -17.78 -15.51 -11.85
N ALA A 120 -16.66 -15.13 -11.22
CA ALA A 120 -15.91 -13.95 -11.61
C ALA A 120 -15.42 -14.09 -13.05
N ARG A 121 -15.75 -13.11 -13.89
CA ARG A 121 -15.39 -13.06 -15.31
C ARG A 121 -14.47 -11.91 -15.65
N THR A 122 -14.50 -10.86 -14.86
CA THR A 122 -13.77 -9.61 -15.13
C THR A 122 -12.98 -9.14 -13.90
N ALA A 123 -12.07 -8.21 -14.12
CA ALA A 123 -11.31 -7.56 -13.06
C ALA A 123 -12.22 -6.90 -12.01
N GLU A 124 -13.35 -6.30 -12.44
CA GLU A 124 -14.33 -5.67 -11.55
C GLU A 124 -14.96 -6.65 -10.56
N ASP A 125 -15.12 -7.91 -10.96
CA ASP A 125 -15.73 -8.94 -10.09
C ASP A 125 -14.86 -9.29 -8.87
N VAL A 126 -13.56 -9.03 -8.93
CA VAL A 126 -12.58 -9.38 -7.88
C VAL A 126 -11.87 -8.19 -7.26
N MET A 127 -11.92 -7.00 -7.88
CA MET A 127 -11.20 -5.83 -7.39
C MET A 127 -11.79 -5.29 -6.09
N ARG A 128 -10.92 -4.73 -5.27
CA ARG A 128 -11.31 -3.86 -4.15
C ARG A 128 -11.44 -2.42 -4.65
N GLN A 129 -12.65 -1.85 -4.57
CA GLN A 129 -12.93 -0.49 -5.02
C GLN A 129 -12.41 0.58 -4.05
N LYS A 130 -12.35 0.25 -2.75
CA LYS A 130 -11.86 1.18 -1.72
C LYS A 130 -10.33 1.13 -1.64
N VAL A 131 -9.68 1.92 -2.49
CA VAL A 131 -8.22 2.02 -2.55
C VAL A 131 -7.71 3.13 -1.63
N ILE A 132 -6.71 2.82 -0.82
CA ILE A 132 -5.99 3.82 -0.01
C ILE A 132 -4.92 4.45 -0.89
N ILE A 133 -5.01 5.74 -1.09
CA ILE A 133 -4.16 6.52 -2.01
C ILE A 133 -3.21 7.48 -1.30
N CYS A 134 -2.14 7.90 -2.00
CA CYS A 134 -1.34 9.07 -1.68
C CYS A 134 -1.49 10.15 -2.75
N LYS A 135 -1.27 11.40 -2.36
CA LYS A 135 -1.07 12.52 -3.27
C LYS A 135 0.43 12.78 -3.45
N THR A 136 0.81 13.41 -4.53
CA THR A 136 2.21 13.78 -4.82
C THR A 136 2.83 14.66 -3.73
N ASP A 137 2.01 15.50 -3.10
CA ASP A 137 2.44 16.46 -2.08
C ASP A 137 2.25 15.97 -0.64
N ASP A 138 1.72 14.77 -0.43
CA ASP A 138 1.71 14.14 0.89
C ASP A 138 3.15 13.99 1.40
N LYS A 139 3.35 14.16 2.71
CA LYS A 139 4.64 13.86 3.34
C LYS A 139 4.87 12.36 3.44
N ILE A 140 6.13 11.95 3.51
CA ILE A 140 6.48 10.54 3.69
C ILE A 140 5.94 10.00 5.02
N ILE A 141 5.91 10.81 6.08
CA ILE A 141 5.31 10.41 7.36
C ILE A 141 3.83 10.04 7.21
N ASP A 142 3.06 10.80 6.42
CA ASP A 142 1.63 10.52 6.21
C ASP A 142 1.44 9.23 5.40
N ALA A 143 2.31 8.98 4.42
CA ALA A 143 2.30 7.74 3.65
C ALA A 143 2.63 6.52 4.52
N LEU A 144 3.63 6.63 5.42
CA LEU A 144 3.98 5.59 6.39
C LEU A 144 2.81 5.29 7.33
N GLN A 145 2.13 6.33 7.85
CA GLN A 145 0.94 6.15 8.69
C GLN A 145 -0.16 5.36 7.96
N LYS A 146 -0.41 5.69 6.68
CA LYS A 146 -1.36 4.94 5.85
C LYS A 146 -0.92 3.48 5.70
N MET A 147 0.35 3.23 5.38
CA MET A 147 0.88 1.87 5.23
C MET A 147 0.73 1.06 6.54
N MET A 148 1.06 1.65 7.68
CA MET A 148 0.93 0.98 8.99
C MET A 148 -0.53 0.73 9.36
N LYS A 149 -1.39 1.76 9.23
CA LYS A 149 -2.81 1.67 9.61
C LYS A 149 -3.58 0.61 8.82
N TYR A 150 -3.25 0.45 7.54
CA TYR A 150 -3.96 -0.45 6.62
C TYR A 150 -3.14 -1.68 6.22
N GLU A 151 -1.99 -1.91 6.88
CA GLU A 151 -1.08 -3.04 6.62
C GLU A 151 -0.66 -3.17 5.15
N LEU A 152 -0.39 -2.02 4.50
CA LEU A 152 -0.08 -1.93 3.09
C LEU A 152 1.44 -1.84 2.85
N ARG A 153 1.91 -2.51 1.80
CA ARG A 153 3.32 -2.43 1.36
C ARG A 153 3.53 -1.46 0.20
N ARG A 154 2.44 -0.92 -0.36
CA ARG A 154 2.44 0.01 -1.47
C ARG A 154 1.21 0.90 -1.46
N LEU A 155 1.35 2.07 -2.05
CA LEU A 155 0.27 3.04 -2.20
C LEU A 155 0.31 3.59 -3.61
N PRO A 156 -0.82 3.62 -4.33
CA PRO A 156 -0.91 4.32 -5.60
C PRO A 156 -0.84 5.82 -5.34
N VAL A 157 -0.10 6.53 -6.15
CA VAL A 157 -0.02 8.00 -6.12
C VAL A 157 -0.95 8.56 -7.18
N VAL A 158 -1.85 9.44 -6.75
CA VAL A 158 -2.97 9.90 -7.59
C VAL A 158 -3.01 11.42 -7.64
N VAL A 159 -3.25 11.97 -8.82
CA VAL A 159 -3.59 13.37 -9.08
C VAL A 159 -4.88 13.40 -9.88
N ASP A 160 -5.89 14.12 -9.40
CA ASP A 160 -7.20 14.23 -10.05
C ASP A 160 -7.80 12.88 -10.45
N LYS A 161 -7.76 11.92 -9.51
CA LYS A 161 -8.18 10.52 -9.67
C LYS A 161 -7.32 9.69 -10.63
N LYS A 162 -6.33 10.27 -11.30
CA LYS A 162 -5.45 9.56 -12.23
C LYS A 162 -4.22 9.03 -11.52
N LEU A 163 -3.88 7.78 -11.77
CA LEU A 163 -2.66 7.16 -11.28
C LEU A 163 -1.45 7.81 -11.96
N VAL A 164 -0.55 8.37 -11.16
CA VAL A 164 0.66 9.05 -11.64
C VAL A 164 1.95 8.37 -11.15
N GLY A 165 1.83 7.32 -10.35
CA GLY A 165 2.96 6.55 -9.86
C GLY A 165 2.56 5.63 -8.71
N GLU A 166 3.59 5.02 -8.11
CA GLU A 166 3.46 4.12 -6.97
C GLU A 166 4.53 4.44 -5.93
N LEU A 167 4.16 4.43 -4.65
CA LEU A 167 5.10 4.47 -3.53
C LEU A 167 5.11 3.11 -2.85
N THR A 168 6.28 2.48 -2.74
CA THR A 168 6.44 1.18 -2.10
C THR A 168 7.23 1.28 -0.79
N LEU A 169 6.95 0.39 0.15
CA LEU A 169 7.70 0.26 1.38
C LEU A 169 9.20 -0.01 1.10
N HIS A 170 9.51 -0.76 0.03
CA HIS A 170 10.88 -1.02 -0.37
C HIS A 170 11.65 0.26 -0.74
N GLN A 171 11.01 1.19 -1.46
CA GLN A 171 11.62 2.50 -1.79
C GLN A 171 11.89 3.31 -0.51
N LEU A 172 10.95 3.29 0.43
CA LEU A 172 11.11 3.97 1.72
C LEU A 172 12.26 3.38 2.54
N ILE A 173 12.35 2.05 2.64
CA ILE A 173 13.46 1.36 3.32
C ILE A 173 14.80 1.74 2.70
N ARG A 174 14.92 1.69 1.37
CA ARG A 174 16.17 2.05 0.68
C ARG A 174 16.58 3.49 0.96
N LYS A 175 15.62 4.43 0.91
CA LYS A 175 15.91 5.84 1.14
C LYS A 175 16.26 6.12 2.60
N TYR A 176 15.55 5.51 3.54
CA TYR A 176 15.83 5.59 4.96
C TYR A 176 17.22 5.05 5.28
N TYR A 177 17.54 3.84 4.77
CA TYR A 177 18.84 3.23 4.94
C TYR A 177 19.97 4.13 4.41
N ALA A 178 19.80 4.69 3.20
CA ALA A 178 20.78 5.64 2.65
C ALA A 178 20.96 6.87 3.55
N ALA A 179 19.88 7.40 4.12
CA ALA A 179 19.96 8.54 5.04
C ALA A 179 20.71 8.20 6.33
N THR A 180 20.56 7.00 6.85
CA THR A 180 21.25 6.56 8.08
C THR A 180 22.73 6.25 7.88
N GLN A 181 23.15 5.83 6.68
CA GLN A 181 24.56 5.53 6.38
C GLN A 181 25.45 6.78 6.30
N TYR A 182 24.88 7.94 6.00
CA TYR A 182 25.59 9.21 5.94
C TYR A 182 25.68 9.92 7.30
N HIS A 183 25.26 9.26 8.38
CA HIS A 183 25.50 9.77 9.73
C HIS A 183 26.86 9.24 10.19
N PRO A 184 27.91 10.07 10.31
CA PRO A 184 29.12 9.65 10.99
C PRO A 184 28.68 9.31 12.42
N MET A 185 29.02 8.11 12.86
CA MET A 185 29.01 7.78 14.28
C MET A 185 29.95 8.80 14.91
N VAL A 186 29.40 9.83 15.51
CA VAL A 186 30.16 10.65 16.45
C VAL A 186 30.40 9.68 17.61
N GLU A 187 31.60 9.12 17.66
CA GLU A 187 32.08 8.47 18.85
C GLU A 187 32.05 9.57 19.91
N ASP A 188 31.18 9.42 20.89
CA ASP A 188 31.25 10.19 22.12
C ASP A 188 32.61 9.86 22.75
N GLU A 189 33.65 10.62 22.39
CA GLU A 189 34.85 10.72 23.19
C GLU A 189 34.47 11.39 24.50
N GLU A 190 33.90 10.63 25.43
CA GLU A 190 33.95 10.98 26.84
C GLU A 190 35.39 10.70 27.33
N GLY A 191 36.21 11.77 27.34
CA GLY A 191 37.40 11.89 28.15
C GLY A 191 37.05 12.28 29.58
#